data_801ea48f7deda16428065b98b1c6de6f
#
_entry.id   801ea48f7deda16428065b98b1c6de6f
#
_cell.length_a   1.000
_cell.length_b   1.000
_cell.length_c   1.000
_cell.angle_alpha   90.00
_cell.angle_beta   90.00
_cell.angle_gamma   90.00
#
_symmetry.space_group_name_H-M   'P 1'
#
loop_
_entity.id
_entity.type
_entity.pdbx_description
1 polymer ?
#
loop_
_entity_poly.entity_id
_entity_poly.type
_entity_poly.pdbx_seq_one_letter_code
_entity_poly.pdbx_strand_id
1 'polypeptide(L)'
;VDVFVFGLGAGLLIWVVQMLWIPFWAAGVINGLGHWWGYRNYELPDASHNLTPWGLFIGGEELHNNHHAFAASAKFSTRRFEIDLGWIYICLLSSLRLAAIHKTPPAVIRREGRLHCDTETLRAVIANRFDITSRFTREVLRKVCREETKRNRKLQSGQRLILQRAVGLVQRESRGLNIAARRHLQTALELSPRLAATYQAKIRLQAIWGRSTANSDLLLQQLEDWCNRAES
;
A
#
# COMPACT_ATOMS: atom_id res chain seq x y z
N VAL A 1 -19.96 -16.07 28.97
CA VAL A 1 -20.78 -16.99 28.16
C VAL A 1 -20.27 -18.41 28.34
N ASP A 2 -18.97 -18.67 28.08
CA ASP A 2 -18.40 -20.03 28.03
C ASP A 2 -18.62 -20.84 29.30
N VAL A 3 -18.42 -20.24 30.48
CA VAL A 3 -18.66 -20.88 31.76
C VAL A 3 -20.15 -21.24 31.97
N PHE A 4 -21.06 -20.42 31.48
CA PHE A 4 -22.50 -20.70 31.59
C PHE A 4 -22.97 -21.81 30.65
N VAL A 5 -22.35 -21.92 29.48
CA VAL A 5 -22.72 -22.92 28.45
C VAL A 5 -22.04 -24.26 28.70
N PHE A 6 -20.75 -24.25 29.08
CA PHE A 6 -19.90 -25.46 29.14
C PHE A 6 -19.52 -25.86 30.57
N GLY A 7 -20.03 -25.15 31.59
CA GLY A 7 -19.65 -25.36 33.00
C GLY A 7 -18.30 -24.74 33.35
N LEU A 8 -17.97 -24.71 34.66
CA LEU A 8 -16.83 -23.95 35.17
C LEU A 8 -15.47 -24.43 34.55
N GLY A 9 -15.21 -25.74 34.55
CA GLY A 9 -13.91 -26.27 34.08
C GLY A 9 -13.71 -26.10 32.60
N ALA A 10 -14.63 -26.60 31.78
CA ALA A 10 -14.53 -26.50 30.32
C ALA A 10 -14.67 -25.05 29.85
N GLY A 11 -15.58 -24.26 30.40
CA GLY A 11 -15.75 -22.87 30.04
C GLY A 11 -14.54 -21.99 30.36
N LEU A 12 -13.86 -22.24 31.49
CA LEU A 12 -12.62 -21.56 31.85
C LEU A 12 -11.47 -21.95 30.88
N LEU A 13 -11.37 -23.22 30.54
CA LEU A 13 -10.36 -23.69 29.58
C LEU A 13 -10.55 -23.04 28.18
N ILE A 14 -11.79 -23.04 27.68
CA ILE A 14 -12.14 -22.39 26.42
C ILE A 14 -11.77 -20.91 26.45
N TRP A 15 -12.12 -20.21 27.52
CA TRP A 15 -11.80 -18.80 27.69
C TRP A 15 -10.27 -18.56 27.70
N VAL A 16 -9.48 -19.36 28.40
CA VAL A 16 -8.01 -19.26 28.42
C VAL A 16 -7.43 -19.48 27.02
N VAL A 17 -7.93 -20.49 26.29
CA VAL A 17 -7.49 -20.75 24.90
C VAL A 17 -7.79 -19.56 24.01
N GLN A 18 -8.99 -18.97 24.09
CA GLN A 18 -9.36 -17.79 23.32
C GLN A 18 -8.47 -16.59 23.68
N MET A 19 -8.17 -16.36 24.96
CA MET A 19 -7.29 -15.26 25.40
C MET A 19 -5.85 -15.41 24.93
N LEU A 20 -5.34 -16.63 24.75
CA LEU A 20 -4.01 -16.90 24.21
C LEU A 20 -3.99 -16.89 22.69
N TRP A 21 -5.07 -17.34 22.04
CA TRP A 21 -5.19 -17.46 20.60
C TRP A 21 -5.06 -16.11 19.89
N ILE A 22 -5.84 -15.13 20.35
CA ILE A 22 -5.86 -13.79 19.73
C ILE A 22 -4.49 -13.10 19.76
N PRO A 23 -3.81 -12.93 20.91
CA PRO A 23 -2.47 -12.32 20.94
C PRO A 23 -1.43 -13.11 20.14
N PHE A 24 -1.49 -14.45 20.18
CA PHE A 24 -0.56 -15.28 19.41
C PHE A 24 -0.67 -14.99 17.91
N TRP A 25 -1.86 -14.97 17.36
CA TRP A 25 -2.07 -14.72 15.94
C TRP A 25 -1.92 -13.25 15.59
N ALA A 26 -2.55 -12.33 16.30
CA ALA A 26 -2.54 -10.91 15.97
C ALA A 26 -1.17 -10.28 16.19
N ALA A 27 -0.54 -10.47 17.35
CA ALA A 27 0.75 -9.88 17.66
C ALA A 27 1.92 -10.71 17.12
N GLY A 28 1.89 -12.04 17.27
CA GLY A 28 2.98 -12.92 16.85
C GLY A 28 3.00 -13.14 15.34
N VAL A 29 1.94 -13.72 14.80
CA VAL A 29 1.90 -14.12 13.38
C VAL A 29 1.67 -12.91 12.48
N ILE A 30 0.60 -12.15 12.69
CA ILE A 30 0.26 -11.05 11.79
C ILE A 30 1.28 -9.92 11.87
N ASN A 31 1.54 -9.37 13.06
CA ASN A 31 2.52 -8.29 13.19
C ASN A 31 3.96 -8.75 12.96
N GLY A 32 4.35 -9.96 13.39
CA GLY A 32 5.69 -10.48 13.15
C GLY A 32 5.91 -10.85 11.69
N LEU A 33 5.20 -11.87 11.20
CA LEU A 33 5.37 -12.39 9.85
C LEU A 33 4.85 -11.41 8.79
N GLY A 34 3.76 -10.70 9.06
CA GLY A 34 3.16 -9.72 8.16
C GLY A 34 4.03 -8.49 7.90
N HIS A 35 5.05 -8.22 8.73
CA HIS A 35 6.06 -7.20 8.44
C HIS A 35 7.32 -7.76 7.74
N TRP A 36 7.40 -9.06 7.52
CA TRP A 36 8.57 -9.69 6.92
C TRP A 36 8.29 -10.38 5.60
N TRP A 37 7.13 -11.05 5.46
CA TRP A 37 6.81 -11.92 4.32
C TRP A 37 5.41 -11.66 3.78
N GLY A 38 5.25 -11.82 2.45
CA GLY A 38 3.98 -11.70 1.76
C GLY A 38 4.03 -10.77 0.55
N TYR A 39 2.87 -10.39 0.04
CA TYR A 39 2.75 -9.46 -1.08
C TYR A 39 2.28 -8.07 -0.60
N ARG A 40 2.51 -7.04 -1.43
CA ARG A 40 2.11 -5.66 -1.12
C ARG A 40 1.24 -5.09 -2.24
N ASN A 41 0.11 -4.53 -1.86
CA ASN A 41 -0.72 -3.73 -2.77
C ASN A 41 -0.32 -2.26 -2.75
N TYR A 42 0.17 -1.79 -1.62
CA TYR A 42 0.47 -0.38 -1.36
C TYR A 42 1.91 -0.19 -0.89
N GLU A 43 2.50 0.91 -1.36
CA GLU A 43 3.81 1.36 -0.89
C GLU A 43 3.61 2.21 0.36
N LEU A 44 3.96 1.64 1.51
CA LEU A 44 3.85 2.28 2.81
C LEU A 44 5.24 2.51 3.41
N PRO A 45 5.39 3.49 4.32
CA PRO A 45 6.63 3.72 5.06
C PRO A 45 7.06 2.51 5.89
N ASP A 46 6.09 1.75 6.38
CA ASP A 46 6.32 0.52 7.13
C ASP A 46 6.59 -0.68 6.22
N ALA A 47 6.97 -1.81 6.82
CA ALA A 47 7.29 -3.05 6.12
C ALA A 47 6.10 -4.01 5.99
N SER A 48 4.85 -3.54 6.19
CA SER A 48 3.65 -4.39 6.15
C SER A 48 3.44 -5.08 4.81
N HIS A 49 3.06 -6.35 4.86
CA HIS A 49 2.72 -7.20 3.72
C HIS A 49 1.37 -7.88 3.97
N ASN A 50 0.64 -8.19 2.92
CA ASN A 50 -0.46 -9.12 2.97
C ASN A 50 0.11 -10.55 2.99
N LEU A 51 -0.22 -11.34 4.01
CA LEU A 51 0.29 -12.71 4.15
C LEU A 51 -0.28 -13.63 3.09
N THR A 52 -1.59 -13.61 2.94
CA THR A 52 -2.34 -14.36 1.93
C THR A 52 -3.45 -13.49 1.36
N PRO A 53 -3.95 -13.77 0.15
CA PRO A 53 -5.13 -13.07 -0.36
C PRO A 53 -6.44 -13.54 0.31
N TRP A 54 -6.36 -14.50 1.19
CA TRP A 54 -7.50 -15.10 1.88
C TRP A 54 -7.48 -14.69 3.36
N GLY A 55 -8.22 -13.66 3.69
CA GLY A 55 -8.43 -13.19 5.05
C GLY A 55 -9.48 -14.02 5.77
N LEU A 56 -9.19 -15.29 6.03
CA LEU A 56 -10.14 -16.29 6.56
C LEU A 56 -9.91 -16.61 8.04
N PHE A 57 -8.65 -16.66 8.48
CA PHE A 57 -8.29 -17.20 9.79
C PHE A 57 -8.40 -16.17 10.91
N ILE A 58 -8.13 -14.89 10.60
CA ILE A 58 -8.11 -13.79 11.59
C ILE A 58 -8.96 -12.62 11.11
N GLY A 59 -10.11 -12.93 10.50
CA GLY A 59 -11.10 -11.92 10.14
C GLY A 59 -10.63 -10.86 9.14
N GLY A 60 -9.65 -11.18 8.29
CA GLY A 60 -9.13 -10.27 7.27
C GLY A 60 -7.78 -9.63 7.62
N GLU A 61 -7.29 -9.78 8.85
CA GLU A 61 -5.99 -9.21 9.27
C GLU A 61 -4.79 -9.77 8.48
N GLU A 62 -4.93 -10.91 7.80
CA GLU A 62 -3.97 -11.44 6.84
C GLU A 62 -3.70 -10.46 5.69
N LEU A 63 -4.65 -9.55 5.41
CA LEU A 63 -4.51 -8.45 4.44
C LEU A 63 -3.84 -7.22 5.09
N HIS A 64 -2.75 -7.44 5.79
CA HIS A 64 -2.12 -6.50 6.71
C HIS A 64 -1.55 -5.24 6.03
N ASN A 65 -1.03 -5.34 4.81
CA ASN A 65 -0.61 -4.15 4.05
C ASN A 65 -1.82 -3.28 3.64
N ASN A 66 -2.96 -3.90 3.33
CA ASN A 66 -4.19 -3.16 3.02
C ASN A 66 -4.74 -2.48 4.28
N HIS A 67 -4.72 -3.19 5.42
CA HIS A 67 -5.10 -2.62 6.72
C HIS A 67 -4.23 -1.41 7.07
N HIS A 68 -2.91 -1.49 6.95
CA HIS A 68 -2.02 -0.36 7.19
C HIS A 68 -2.25 0.82 6.22
N ALA A 69 -2.63 0.56 4.96
CA ALA A 69 -2.97 1.62 4.01
C ALA A 69 -4.25 2.36 4.39
N PHE A 70 -5.23 1.64 4.95
CA PHE A 70 -6.55 2.17 5.29
C PHE A 70 -6.97 1.73 6.70
N ALA A 71 -6.19 2.10 7.70
CA ALA A 71 -6.34 1.65 9.09
C ALA A 71 -7.72 1.91 9.72
N ALA A 72 -8.46 2.93 9.24
CA ALA A 72 -9.81 3.23 9.73
C ALA A 72 -10.92 2.52 8.92
N SER A 73 -10.57 1.66 7.96
CA SER A 73 -11.52 0.96 7.11
C SER A 73 -12.05 -0.31 7.78
N ALA A 74 -13.34 -0.55 7.67
CA ALA A 74 -13.97 -1.81 8.06
C ALA A 74 -13.74 -2.94 7.05
N LYS A 75 -13.26 -2.61 5.85
CA LYS A 75 -12.98 -3.55 4.76
C LYS A 75 -11.50 -3.56 4.47
N PHE A 76 -10.85 -4.72 4.55
CA PHE A 76 -9.43 -4.88 4.29
C PHE A 76 -9.15 -5.36 2.86
N SER A 77 -10.05 -6.12 2.23
CA SER A 77 -9.92 -6.47 0.83
C SER A 77 -10.02 -5.26 -0.08
N THR A 78 -9.03 -5.06 -0.94
CA THR A 78 -8.96 -3.93 -1.89
C THR A 78 -8.85 -4.39 -3.35
N ARG A 79 -8.52 -5.65 -3.56
CA ARG A 79 -8.43 -6.28 -4.88
C ARG A 79 -9.50 -7.34 -5.05
N ARG A 80 -9.92 -7.61 -6.31
CA ARG A 80 -11.01 -8.55 -6.62
C ARG A 80 -10.71 -10.00 -6.25
N PHE A 81 -9.43 -10.35 -6.16
CA PHE A 81 -9.00 -11.70 -5.81
C PHE A 81 -8.82 -11.91 -4.30
N GLU A 82 -8.99 -10.86 -3.50
CA GLU A 82 -8.87 -10.92 -2.05
C GLU A 82 -10.21 -11.26 -1.41
N ILE A 83 -10.18 -12.21 -0.50
CA ILE A 83 -11.32 -12.61 0.33
C ILE A 83 -11.10 -12.02 1.72
N ASP A 84 -12.15 -11.41 2.28
CA ASP A 84 -12.14 -10.74 3.57
C ASP A 84 -13.36 -11.23 4.36
N LEU A 85 -13.13 -12.25 5.18
CA LEU A 85 -14.21 -12.88 5.95
C LEU A 85 -14.79 -11.91 7.00
N GLY A 86 -13.94 -11.09 7.61
CA GLY A 86 -14.37 -10.05 8.55
C GLY A 86 -15.32 -9.05 7.90
N TRP A 87 -15.02 -8.62 6.68
CA TRP A 87 -15.90 -7.76 5.90
C TRP A 87 -17.24 -8.43 5.59
N ILE A 88 -17.25 -9.71 5.23
CA ILE A 88 -18.47 -10.47 4.98
C ILE A 88 -19.35 -10.49 6.25
N TYR A 89 -18.78 -10.76 7.43
CA TYR A 89 -19.51 -10.71 8.69
C TYR A 89 -20.04 -9.31 9.01
N ILE A 90 -19.24 -8.26 8.79
CA ILE A 90 -19.67 -6.86 9.00
C ILE A 90 -20.86 -6.53 8.09
N CYS A 91 -20.81 -6.94 6.82
CA CYS A 91 -21.91 -6.73 5.88
C CYS A 91 -23.20 -7.48 6.34
N LEU A 92 -23.06 -8.72 6.80
CA LEU A 92 -24.18 -9.49 7.31
C LEU A 92 -24.80 -8.82 8.55
N LEU A 93 -23.98 -8.45 9.54
CA LEU A 93 -24.45 -7.74 10.73
C LEU A 93 -25.08 -6.39 10.38
N SER A 94 -24.52 -5.68 9.43
CA SER A 94 -25.07 -4.40 8.94
C SER A 94 -26.44 -4.58 8.26
N SER A 95 -26.62 -5.64 7.47
CA SER A 95 -27.91 -5.97 6.85
C SER A 95 -28.99 -6.28 7.90
N LEU A 96 -28.60 -6.87 9.02
CA LEU A 96 -29.45 -7.15 10.16
C LEU A 96 -29.62 -5.92 11.10
N ARG A 97 -29.05 -4.77 10.77
CA ARG A 97 -29.02 -3.55 11.59
C ARG A 97 -28.34 -3.72 12.95
N LEU A 98 -27.45 -4.70 13.09
CA LEU A 98 -26.67 -4.97 14.30
C LEU A 98 -25.32 -4.27 14.29
N ALA A 99 -24.86 -3.75 13.14
CA ALA A 99 -23.62 -2.99 13.00
C ALA A 99 -23.81 -1.83 12.02
N ALA A 100 -23.00 -0.77 12.19
CA ALA A 100 -22.94 0.37 11.27
C ALA A 100 -21.55 0.44 10.62
N ILE A 101 -21.51 0.53 9.29
CA ILE A 101 -20.27 0.69 8.51
C ILE A 101 -19.94 2.18 8.43
N HIS A 102 -18.88 2.61 9.11
CA HIS A 102 -18.47 4.01 9.11
C HIS A 102 -17.54 4.38 7.96
N LYS A 103 -16.57 3.52 7.64
CA LYS A 103 -15.56 3.78 6.60
C LYS A 103 -15.20 2.53 5.83
N THR A 104 -14.98 2.71 4.52
CA THR A 104 -14.40 1.72 3.61
C THR A 104 -13.25 2.36 2.84
N PRO A 105 -12.38 1.58 2.18
CA PRO A 105 -11.34 2.15 1.33
C PRO A 105 -11.97 3.07 0.29
N PRO A 106 -11.38 4.23 -0.02
CA PRO A 106 -11.93 5.17 -0.97
C PRO A 106 -12.01 4.54 -2.37
N ALA A 107 -13.15 4.69 -3.04
CA ALA A 107 -13.30 4.26 -4.42
C ALA A 107 -12.57 5.25 -5.35
N VAL A 108 -11.75 4.72 -6.26
CA VAL A 108 -11.12 5.54 -7.31
C VAL A 108 -12.15 5.81 -8.38
N ILE A 109 -12.69 7.02 -8.41
CA ILE A 109 -13.59 7.49 -9.46
C ILE A 109 -12.74 8.15 -10.53
N ARG A 110 -12.74 7.60 -11.74
CA ARG A 110 -12.09 8.20 -12.91
C ARG A 110 -13.13 9.02 -13.68
N ARG A 111 -12.83 10.28 -13.89
CA ARG A 111 -13.59 11.15 -14.79
C ARG A 111 -12.69 11.48 -15.97
N GLU A 112 -13.09 11.08 -17.17
CA GLU A 112 -12.41 11.45 -18.41
C GLU A 112 -12.73 12.92 -18.75
N GLY A 113 -11.77 13.62 -19.39
CA GLY A 113 -11.95 14.98 -19.89
C GLY A 113 -11.74 16.10 -18.87
N ARG A 114 -11.33 15.84 -17.64
CA ARG A 114 -10.88 16.90 -16.72
C ARG A 114 -9.44 17.29 -17.02
N LEU A 115 -9.25 18.46 -17.60
CA LEU A 115 -7.93 19.02 -17.94
C LEU A 115 -7.33 19.86 -16.80
N HIS A 116 -8.11 20.23 -15.79
CA HIS A 116 -7.67 21.09 -14.69
C HIS A 116 -7.84 20.38 -13.34
N CYS A 117 -6.85 20.56 -12.48
CA CYS A 117 -6.95 20.14 -11.09
C CYS A 117 -7.79 21.17 -10.30
N ASP A 118 -8.69 20.68 -9.48
CA ASP A 118 -9.45 21.48 -8.53
C ASP A 118 -9.34 20.89 -7.11
N THR A 119 -9.94 21.57 -6.14
CA THR A 119 -9.91 21.10 -4.74
C THR A 119 -10.58 19.74 -4.55
N GLU A 120 -11.56 19.38 -5.38
CA GLU A 120 -12.19 18.06 -5.38
C GLU A 120 -11.18 16.99 -5.87
N THR A 121 -10.47 17.29 -6.96
CA THR A 121 -9.39 16.45 -7.51
C THR A 121 -8.29 16.27 -6.48
N LEU A 122 -7.84 17.34 -5.81
CA LEU A 122 -6.83 17.26 -4.77
C LEU A 122 -7.26 16.34 -3.61
N ARG A 123 -8.50 16.50 -3.11
CA ARG A 123 -9.05 15.64 -2.05
C ARG A 123 -9.11 14.17 -2.48
N ALA A 124 -9.56 13.91 -3.72
CA ALA A 124 -9.63 12.56 -4.28
C ALA A 124 -8.22 11.94 -4.41
N VAL A 125 -7.23 12.70 -4.86
CA VAL A 125 -5.83 12.27 -4.98
C VAL A 125 -5.24 11.95 -3.61
N ILE A 126 -5.44 12.80 -2.61
CA ILE A 126 -4.97 12.58 -1.24
C ILE A 126 -5.65 11.33 -0.63
N ALA A 127 -6.95 11.17 -0.80
CA ALA A 127 -7.68 10.00 -0.30
C ALA A 127 -7.18 8.69 -0.94
N ASN A 128 -6.84 8.72 -2.23
CA ASN A 128 -6.37 7.57 -2.99
C ASN A 128 -4.84 7.51 -3.17
N ARG A 129 -4.06 8.29 -2.39
CA ARG A 129 -2.61 8.46 -2.55
C ARG A 129 -1.83 7.15 -2.66
N PHE A 130 -2.19 6.14 -1.89
CA PHE A 130 -1.50 4.85 -1.91
C PHE A 130 -1.76 4.07 -3.20
N ASP A 131 -3.01 4.08 -3.71
CA ASP A 131 -3.34 3.45 -4.99
C ASP A 131 -2.66 4.18 -6.15
N ILE A 132 -2.69 5.51 -6.15
CA ILE A 132 -2.05 6.35 -7.19
C ILE A 132 -0.54 6.10 -7.21
N THR A 133 0.15 6.12 -6.06
CA THR A 133 1.59 5.85 -5.99
C THR A 133 1.92 4.44 -6.49
N SER A 134 1.18 3.44 -6.03
CA SER A 134 1.40 2.04 -6.42
C SER A 134 1.17 1.83 -7.91
N ARG A 135 0.17 2.50 -8.48
CA ARG A 135 -0.10 2.46 -9.93
C ARG A 135 0.99 3.16 -10.72
N PHE A 136 1.37 4.37 -10.35
CA PHE A 136 2.47 5.10 -10.99
C PHE A 136 3.76 4.26 -11.00
N THR A 137 4.09 3.67 -9.87
CA THR A 137 5.27 2.79 -9.78
C THR A 137 5.15 1.58 -10.69
N ARG A 138 3.97 0.92 -10.73
CA ARG A 138 3.77 -0.31 -11.52
C ARG A 138 3.68 -0.02 -13.01
N GLU A 139 2.91 0.99 -13.42
CA GLU A 139 2.55 1.25 -14.81
C GLU A 139 3.60 2.13 -15.51
N VAL A 140 4.24 3.04 -14.80
CA VAL A 140 5.22 3.98 -15.37
C VAL A 140 6.64 3.59 -14.98
N LEU A 141 6.98 3.68 -13.69
CA LEU A 141 8.37 3.59 -13.24
C LEU A 141 9.00 2.22 -13.52
N ARG A 142 8.27 1.12 -13.28
CA ARG A 142 8.77 -0.23 -13.64
C ARG A 142 8.93 -0.43 -15.14
N LYS A 143 8.04 0.17 -15.93
CA LYS A 143 8.12 0.10 -17.38
C LYS A 143 9.38 0.83 -17.87
N VAL A 144 9.59 2.07 -17.42
CA VAL A 144 10.80 2.84 -17.74
C VAL A 144 12.06 2.07 -17.34
N CYS A 145 12.12 1.53 -16.14
CA CYS A 145 13.27 0.77 -15.66
C CYS A 145 13.57 -0.47 -16.55
N ARG A 146 12.54 -1.18 -16.99
CA ARG A 146 12.69 -2.32 -17.91
C ARG A 146 13.12 -1.90 -19.32
N GLU A 147 12.58 -0.79 -19.83
CA GLU A 147 12.94 -0.23 -21.14
C GLU A 147 14.40 0.22 -21.15
N GLU A 148 14.85 0.94 -20.13
CA GLU A 148 16.23 1.36 -19.99
C GLU A 148 17.21 0.18 -19.92
N THR A 149 16.82 -0.89 -19.19
CA THR A 149 17.61 -2.13 -19.16
C THR A 149 17.73 -2.79 -20.53
N LYS A 150 16.69 -2.70 -21.38
CA LYS A 150 16.69 -3.26 -22.73
C LYS A 150 17.40 -2.35 -23.75
N ARG A 151 17.16 -1.04 -23.66
CA ARG A 151 17.70 -0.03 -24.59
C ARG A 151 19.21 0.05 -24.52
N ASN A 152 19.76 -0.01 -23.34
CA ASN A 152 21.18 0.12 -23.10
C ASN A 152 21.93 -1.21 -23.31
N ARG A 153 21.83 -1.80 -24.53
CA ARG A 153 22.58 -3.03 -24.92
C ARG A 153 24.10 -2.87 -24.84
N LYS A 154 24.63 -1.63 -24.91
CA LYS A 154 26.05 -1.30 -24.80
C LYS A 154 26.57 -1.25 -23.36
N LEU A 155 25.70 -1.32 -22.35
CA LEU A 155 26.11 -1.36 -20.96
C LEU A 155 26.90 -2.63 -20.67
N GLN A 156 27.99 -2.47 -19.91
CA GLN A 156 28.70 -3.61 -19.32
C GLN A 156 27.74 -4.49 -18.50
N SER A 157 28.03 -5.78 -18.43
CA SER A 157 27.17 -6.76 -17.72
C SER A 157 26.84 -6.34 -16.28
N GLY A 158 27.79 -5.71 -15.57
CA GLY A 158 27.59 -5.18 -14.22
C GLY A 158 26.57 -4.03 -14.15
N GLN A 159 26.62 -3.08 -15.06
CA GLN A 159 25.68 -1.94 -15.11
C GLN A 159 24.25 -2.41 -15.43
N ARG A 160 24.13 -3.40 -16.32
CA ARG A 160 22.83 -4.02 -16.63
C ARG A 160 22.21 -4.71 -15.42
N LEU A 161 23.02 -5.40 -14.63
CA LEU A 161 22.57 -6.02 -13.38
C LEU A 161 22.10 -4.98 -12.35
N ILE A 162 22.76 -3.83 -12.28
CA ILE A 162 22.35 -2.71 -11.42
C ILE A 162 20.94 -2.22 -11.81
N LEU A 163 20.67 -1.98 -13.09
CA LEU A 163 19.33 -1.57 -13.56
C LEU A 163 18.27 -2.65 -13.33
N GLN A 164 18.59 -3.93 -13.50
CA GLN A 164 17.68 -5.03 -13.23
C GLN A 164 17.27 -5.09 -11.76
N ARG A 165 18.22 -4.97 -10.84
CA ARG A 165 17.96 -4.93 -9.39
C ARG A 165 17.17 -3.69 -8.97
N ALA A 166 17.38 -2.57 -9.64
CA ALA A 166 16.64 -1.33 -9.38
C ALA A 166 15.13 -1.50 -9.56
N VAL A 167 14.66 -2.39 -10.46
CA VAL A 167 13.22 -2.69 -10.64
C VAL A 167 12.51 -3.05 -9.34
N GLY A 168 13.18 -3.80 -8.47
CA GLY A 168 12.64 -4.15 -7.14
C GLY A 168 12.75 -3.01 -6.13
N LEU A 169 13.79 -2.18 -6.25
CA LEU A 169 14.06 -1.09 -5.30
C LEU A 169 13.16 0.13 -5.51
N VAL A 170 12.84 0.47 -6.76
CA VAL A 170 11.93 1.59 -7.07
C VAL A 170 10.49 1.39 -6.57
N GLN A 171 10.12 0.14 -6.25
CA GLN A 171 8.82 -0.20 -5.69
C GLN A 171 8.73 0.03 -4.17
N ARG A 172 9.88 0.17 -3.52
CA ARG A 172 9.94 0.40 -2.08
C ARG A 172 9.94 1.89 -1.79
N GLU A 173 9.38 2.26 -0.66
CA GLU A 173 9.54 3.63 -0.19
C GLU A 173 11.02 3.88 0.16
N SER A 174 11.53 5.05 -0.20
CA SER A 174 12.93 5.43 0.01
C SER A 174 13.35 5.36 1.49
N ARG A 175 12.42 5.61 2.41
CA ARG A 175 12.66 5.55 3.86
C ARG A 175 12.91 4.13 4.37
N GLY A 176 12.28 3.12 3.76
CA GLY A 176 12.42 1.71 4.12
C GLY A 176 13.63 1.01 3.48
N LEU A 177 14.44 1.69 2.67
CA LEU A 177 15.63 1.12 2.06
C LEU A 177 16.82 1.19 3.04
N ASN A 178 17.54 0.08 3.21
CA ASN A 178 18.83 0.07 3.90
C ASN A 178 19.90 0.81 3.09
N ILE A 179 21.04 1.09 3.70
CA ILE A 179 22.12 1.88 3.10
C ILE A 179 22.63 1.28 1.79
N ALA A 180 22.78 -0.05 1.72
CA ALA A 180 23.23 -0.74 0.53
C ALA A 180 22.21 -0.62 -0.63
N ALA A 181 20.93 -0.79 -0.35
CA ALA A 181 19.85 -0.65 -1.33
C ALA A 181 19.72 0.80 -1.84
N ARG A 182 19.88 1.80 -0.96
CA ARG A 182 19.89 3.22 -1.37
C ARG A 182 21.04 3.53 -2.32
N ARG A 183 22.26 3.07 -1.96
CA ARG A 183 23.44 3.25 -2.80
C ARG A 183 23.24 2.60 -4.17
N HIS A 184 22.70 1.39 -4.19
CA HIS A 184 22.41 0.66 -5.43
C HIS A 184 21.37 1.38 -6.31
N LEU A 185 20.29 1.88 -5.69
CA LEU A 185 19.28 2.68 -6.39
C LEU A 185 19.89 3.97 -6.95
N GLN A 186 20.70 4.68 -6.17
CA GLN A 186 21.37 5.91 -6.61
C GLN A 186 22.26 5.65 -7.82
N THR A 187 23.09 4.61 -7.81
CA THR A 187 23.90 4.22 -8.98
C THR A 187 23.02 3.91 -10.19
N ALA A 188 21.88 3.27 -10.02
CA ALA A 188 20.94 3.01 -11.11
C ALA A 188 20.34 4.30 -11.70
N LEU A 189 20.04 5.29 -10.86
CA LEU A 189 19.53 6.61 -11.30
C LEU A 189 20.60 7.41 -12.04
N GLU A 190 21.86 7.32 -11.63
CA GLU A 190 23.00 7.95 -12.33
C GLU A 190 23.23 7.34 -13.71
N LEU A 191 22.97 6.04 -13.88
CA LEU A 191 23.11 5.35 -15.16
C LEU A 191 22.00 5.69 -16.18
N SER A 192 20.85 6.20 -15.74
CA SER A 192 19.70 6.51 -16.59
C SER A 192 19.01 7.80 -16.18
N PRO A 193 19.27 8.93 -16.89
CA PRO A 193 18.60 10.20 -16.64
C PRO A 193 17.06 10.10 -16.74
N ARG A 194 16.55 9.29 -17.66
CA ARG A 194 15.11 9.04 -17.81
C ARG A 194 14.52 8.34 -16.59
N LEU A 195 15.21 7.33 -16.05
CA LEU A 195 14.81 6.66 -14.83
C LEU A 195 14.86 7.63 -13.64
N ALA A 196 15.92 8.46 -13.56
CA ALA A 196 16.06 9.46 -12.51
C ALA A 196 14.92 10.49 -12.54
N ALA A 197 14.58 11.04 -13.70
CA ALA A 197 13.48 11.99 -13.87
C ALA A 197 12.13 11.37 -13.44
N THR A 198 11.85 10.14 -13.88
CA THR A 198 10.62 9.42 -13.51
C THR A 198 10.57 9.10 -12.01
N TYR A 199 11.70 8.73 -11.40
CA TYR A 199 11.77 8.49 -9.97
C TYR A 199 11.56 9.79 -9.16
N GLN A 200 12.12 10.91 -9.61
CA GLN A 200 11.90 12.21 -9.02
C GLN A 200 10.43 12.65 -9.11
N ALA A 201 9.73 12.33 -10.21
CA ALA A 201 8.29 12.57 -10.32
C ALA A 201 7.50 11.81 -9.24
N LYS A 202 7.87 10.53 -8.97
CA LYS A 202 7.29 9.77 -7.84
C LYS A 202 7.52 10.48 -6.50
N ILE A 203 8.76 10.90 -6.22
CA ILE A 203 9.10 11.56 -4.95
C ILE A 203 8.34 12.87 -4.77
N ARG A 204 8.23 13.68 -5.84
CA ARG A 204 7.44 14.92 -5.83
C ARG A 204 5.95 14.63 -5.58
N LEU A 205 5.39 13.62 -6.24
CA LEU A 205 4.02 13.20 -6.02
C LEU A 205 3.79 12.80 -4.56
N GLN A 206 4.69 12.03 -3.95
CA GLN A 206 4.62 11.65 -2.54
C GLN A 206 4.75 12.85 -1.59
N ALA A 207 5.52 13.88 -1.97
CA ALA A 207 5.67 15.08 -1.15
C ALA A 207 4.39 15.92 -1.04
N ILE A 208 3.49 15.84 -2.03
CA ILE A 208 2.21 16.59 -2.01
C ILE A 208 1.36 16.17 -0.80
N TRP A 209 1.23 14.87 -0.54
CA TRP A 209 0.44 14.37 0.60
C TRP A 209 1.24 14.10 1.88
N GLY A 210 2.55 14.22 1.83
CA GLY A 210 3.40 14.19 3.03
C GLY A 210 3.33 15.49 3.87
N ARG A 211 2.74 16.54 3.31
CA ARG A 211 2.61 17.86 3.94
C ARG A 211 1.18 18.13 4.42
N SER A 212 0.67 17.29 5.31
CA SER A 212 -0.71 17.34 5.80
C SER A 212 -1.12 18.67 6.47
N THR A 213 -0.16 19.56 6.79
CA THR A 213 -0.38 20.87 7.40
C THR A 213 -0.27 22.03 6.41
N ALA A 214 0.00 21.77 5.12
CA ALA A 214 0.12 22.82 4.13
C ALA A 214 -1.27 23.33 3.67
N ASN A 215 -1.30 24.62 3.27
CA ASN A 215 -2.50 25.24 2.69
C ASN A 215 -2.96 24.45 1.45
N SER A 216 -4.28 24.26 1.33
CA SER A 216 -4.91 23.53 0.21
C SER A 216 -4.53 24.13 -1.15
N ASP A 217 -4.40 25.45 -1.25
CA ASP A 217 -4.06 26.14 -2.50
C ASP A 217 -2.63 25.84 -2.94
N LEU A 218 -1.69 25.77 -1.99
CA LEU A 218 -0.30 25.37 -2.28
C LEU A 218 -0.21 23.93 -2.75
N LEU A 219 -0.99 23.01 -2.13
CA LEU A 219 -1.02 21.60 -2.53
C LEU A 219 -1.66 21.43 -3.91
N LEU A 220 -2.69 22.22 -4.22
CA LEU A 220 -3.33 22.23 -5.54
C LEU A 220 -2.34 22.69 -6.62
N GLN A 221 -1.66 23.82 -6.40
CA GLN A 221 -0.62 24.30 -7.32
C GLN A 221 0.50 23.27 -7.52
N GLN A 222 0.95 22.62 -6.46
CA GLN A 222 1.97 21.55 -6.58
C GLN A 222 1.47 20.35 -7.40
N LEU A 223 0.18 20.00 -7.29
CA LEU A 223 -0.42 18.93 -8.07
C LEU A 223 -0.53 19.32 -9.56
N GLU A 224 -0.96 20.55 -9.86
CA GLU A 224 -1.00 21.08 -11.22
C GLU A 224 0.39 21.12 -11.87
N ASP A 225 1.38 21.64 -11.15
CA ASP A 225 2.77 21.65 -11.60
C ASP A 225 3.31 20.24 -11.87
N TRP A 226 2.89 19.27 -11.05
CA TRP A 226 3.28 17.87 -11.25
C TRP A 226 2.65 17.30 -12.51
N CYS A 227 1.34 17.53 -12.75
CA CYS A 227 0.64 17.08 -13.95
C CYS A 227 1.26 17.67 -15.22
N ASN A 228 1.47 18.98 -15.27
CA ASN A 228 2.06 19.68 -16.42
C ASN A 228 3.46 19.15 -16.78
N ARG A 229 4.28 18.82 -15.77
CA ARG A 229 5.62 18.22 -16.00
C ARG A 229 5.58 16.75 -16.38
N ALA A 230 4.51 16.04 -16.05
CA ALA A 230 4.36 14.64 -16.41
C ALA A 230 3.89 14.45 -17.86
N GLU A 231 3.28 15.49 -18.45
CA GLU A 231 2.83 15.53 -19.84
C GLU A 231 3.92 16.03 -20.82
N SER A 232 4.92 16.77 -20.31
CA SER A 232 6.09 17.25 -21.07
C SER A 232 7.19 16.19 -21.18
#